data_8008c825d356921aa1eba7adf9da4f20
#
_entry.id   8008c825d356921aa1eba7adf9da4f20
#
_cell.length_a   1.000
_cell.length_b   1.000
_cell.length_c   1.000
_cell.angle_alpha   90.00
_cell.angle_beta   90.00
_cell.angle_gamma   90.00
#
_symmetry.space_group_name_H-M   'P 1'
#
loop_
_entity.id
_entity.type
_entity.pdbx_description
1 polymer ?
#
loop_
_entity_poly.entity_id
_entity_poly.type
_entity_poly.pdbx_seq_one_letter_code
_entity_poly.pdbx_strand_id
1 'polypeptide(L)'
;NESFIKLAQDFAELALNFDSKEDFLAADFNGITVAEKLIEQTGVIGEKIEIRSFERLNGAFIGSYIHAGNKIATLVALSANVEGADEVAKNVSMQAAAMAPIALNEAGVDADTIAKEIEIAKDLLRQEGKPEAILDNIAKGKLARFFKDNTLVNQDYIKDNKLSVADYVKSLDKNLIVTGFKRAALEIGR
;
A
#
# COMPACT_ATOMS: atom_id res chain seq x y z
N ASN A 1 0.33 -23.62 9.23
CA ASN A 1 -0.75 -24.32 9.91
C ASN A 1 -2.08 -24.02 9.22
N GLU A 2 -2.79 -25.05 8.75
CA GLU A 2 -4.04 -24.91 8.00
C GLU A 2 -5.16 -24.25 8.81
N SER A 3 -5.25 -24.54 10.10
CA SER A 3 -6.29 -23.95 10.96
C SER A 3 -6.07 -22.45 11.17
N PHE A 4 -4.83 -22.00 11.25
CA PHE A 4 -4.49 -20.58 11.33
C PHE A 4 -4.83 -19.84 10.01
N ILE A 5 -4.50 -20.45 8.88
CA ILE A 5 -4.83 -19.89 7.56
C ILE A 5 -6.35 -19.77 7.40
N LYS A 6 -7.10 -20.81 7.81
CA LYS A 6 -8.56 -20.77 7.77
C LYS A 6 -9.12 -19.67 8.66
N LEU A 7 -8.58 -19.51 9.87
CA LEU A 7 -8.99 -18.45 10.78
C LEU A 7 -8.76 -17.06 10.16
N ALA A 8 -7.60 -16.85 9.53
CA ALA A 8 -7.28 -15.60 8.86
C ALA A 8 -8.25 -15.31 7.71
N GLN A 9 -8.61 -16.34 6.92
CA GLN A 9 -9.60 -16.21 5.85
C GLN A 9 -10.99 -15.89 6.39
N ASP A 10 -11.43 -16.56 7.46
CA ASP A 10 -12.72 -16.30 8.10
C ASP A 10 -12.77 -14.88 8.67
N PHE A 11 -11.69 -14.39 9.25
CA PHE A 11 -11.57 -13.01 9.72
C PHE A 11 -11.65 -12.02 8.56
N ALA A 12 -10.99 -12.29 7.45
CA ALA A 12 -11.03 -11.42 6.27
C ALA A 12 -12.46 -11.31 5.71
N GLU A 13 -13.21 -12.40 5.66
CA GLU A 13 -14.61 -12.39 5.24
C GLU A 13 -15.49 -11.58 6.19
N LEU A 14 -15.35 -11.79 7.49
CA LEU A 14 -16.09 -11.05 8.50
C LEU A 14 -15.77 -9.55 8.45
N ALA A 15 -14.50 -9.21 8.20
CA ALA A 15 -14.02 -7.84 8.12
C ALA A 15 -14.72 -7.01 7.05
N LEU A 16 -15.25 -7.64 5.99
CA LEU A 16 -16.00 -6.95 4.94
C LEU A 16 -17.23 -6.19 5.47
N ASN A 17 -17.73 -6.55 6.63
CA ASN A 17 -18.92 -5.93 7.24
C ASN A 17 -18.60 -4.75 8.16
N PHE A 18 -17.35 -4.41 8.35
CA PHE A 18 -16.90 -3.39 9.31
C PHE A 18 -16.00 -2.36 8.66
N ASP A 19 -16.01 -1.14 9.21
CA ASP A 19 -15.23 -0.02 8.68
C ASP A 19 -14.04 0.33 9.59
N SER A 20 -13.98 -0.21 10.80
CA SER A 20 -12.91 0.08 11.75
C SER A 20 -12.40 -1.19 12.43
N LYS A 21 -11.14 -1.14 12.85
CA LYS A 21 -10.53 -2.20 13.65
C LYS A 21 -11.28 -2.42 14.96
N GLU A 22 -11.72 -1.35 15.62
CA GLU A 22 -12.45 -1.41 16.89
C GLU A 22 -13.75 -2.17 16.74
N ASP A 23 -14.56 -1.85 15.74
CA ASP A 23 -15.82 -2.51 15.46
C ASP A 23 -15.61 -3.97 15.09
N PHE A 24 -14.58 -4.25 14.29
CA PHE A 24 -14.22 -5.61 13.91
C PHE A 24 -13.83 -6.46 15.13
N LEU A 25 -12.99 -5.93 16.03
CA LEU A 25 -12.56 -6.64 17.22
C LEU A 25 -13.72 -6.95 18.18
N ALA A 26 -14.76 -6.13 18.19
CA ALA A 26 -15.96 -6.32 19.01
C ALA A 26 -17.01 -7.22 18.34
N ALA A 27 -16.82 -7.61 17.08
CA ALA A 27 -17.78 -8.42 16.32
C ALA A 27 -17.87 -9.85 16.87
N ASP A 28 -19.07 -10.43 16.78
CA ASP A 28 -19.29 -11.83 17.09
C ASP A 28 -18.58 -12.75 16.10
N PHE A 29 -17.86 -13.70 16.63
CA PHE A 29 -17.22 -14.78 15.87
C PHE A 29 -17.54 -16.12 16.54
N ASN A 30 -18.59 -16.77 16.06
CA ASN A 30 -19.06 -18.07 16.59
C ASN A 30 -19.30 -18.08 18.10
N GLY A 31 -19.91 -17.00 18.62
CA GLY A 31 -20.32 -16.92 20.03
C GLY A 31 -19.34 -16.19 20.96
N ILE A 32 -18.16 -15.84 20.47
CA ILE A 32 -17.21 -14.97 21.19
C ILE A 32 -16.82 -13.81 20.28
N THR A 33 -16.20 -12.77 20.85
CA THR A 33 -15.72 -11.66 20.01
C THR A 33 -14.44 -12.03 19.26
N VAL A 34 -14.16 -11.31 18.17
CA VAL A 34 -12.87 -11.45 17.46
C VAL A 34 -11.71 -11.24 18.43
N ALA A 35 -11.79 -10.23 19.30
CA ALA A 35 -10.75 -9.97 20.31
C ALA A 35 -10.54 -11.16 21.25
N GLU A 36 -11.62 -11.78 21.72
CA GLU A 36 -11.56 -13.00 22.56
C GLU A 36 -10.97 -14.17 21.79
N LYS A 37 -11.30 -14.31 20.52
CA LYS A 37 -10.73 -15.35 19.64
C LYS A 37 -9.22 -15.21 19.49
N LEU A 38 -8.71 -13.98 19.38
CA LEU A 38 -7.27 -13.72 19.34
C LEU A 38 -6.56 -14.13 20.63
N ILE A 39 -7.19 -13.90 21.79
CA ILE A 39 -6.66 -14.32 23.08
C ILE A 39 -6.63 -15.84 23.16
N GLU A 40 -7.70 -16.51 22.76
CA GLU A 40 -7.79 -17.97 22.69
C GLU A 40 -6.68 -18.55 21.82
N GLN A 41 -6.47 -18.00 20.64
CA GLN A 41 -5.44 -18.47 19.71
C GLN A 41 -4.02 -18.21 20.20
N THR A 42 -3.81 -17.11 20.92
CA THR A 42 -2.53 -16.85 21.59
C THR A 42 -2.21 -17.98 22.57
N GLY A 43 -3.20 -18.45 23.33
CA GLY A 43 -3.03 -19.59 24.23
C GLY A 43 -2.75 -20.91 23.52
N VAL A 44 -3.44 -21.17 22.41
CA VAL A 44 -3.28 -22.41 21.62
C VAL A 44 -1.93 -22.46 20.91
N ILE A 45 -1.50 -21.36 20.32
CA ILE A 45 -0.28 -21.29 19.50
C ILE A 45 0.96 -21.07 20.35
N GLY A 46 0.80 -20.41 21.52
CA GLY A 46 1.92 -20.09 22.43
C GLY A 46 2.68 -18.83 22.03
N GLU A 47 2.18 -18.08 21.06
CA GLU A 47 2.72 -16.79 20.62
C GLU A 47 1.60 -15.76 20.57
N LYS A 48 1.91 -14.51 20.91
CA LYS A 48 0.91 -13.44 20.86
C LYS A 48 0.40 -13.23 19.44
N ILE A 49 -0.90 -13.37 19.26
CA ILE A 49 -1.59 -13.13 18.01
C ILE A 49 -2.38 -11.83 18.15
N GLU A 50 -2.14 -10.89 17.23
CA GLU A 50 -2.86 -9.62 17.24
C GLU A 50 -3.14 -9.15 15.80
N ILE A 51 -4.19 -8.35 15.65
CA ILE A 51 -4.46 -7.61 14.41
C ILE A 51 -3.86 -6.23 14.60
N ARG A 52 -2.75 -5.95 13.90
CA ARG A 52 -2.05 -4.69 14.01
C ARG A 52 -2.72 -3.58 13.23
N SER A 53 -3.22 -3.88 12.04
CA SER A 53 -3.89 -2.92 11.18
C SER A 53 -5.14 -3.49 10.55
N PHE A 54 -6.08 -2.63 10.27
CA PHE A 54 -7.32 -2.92 9.56
C PHE A 54 -7.50 -1.85 8.49
N GLU A 55 -7.54 -2.27 7.22
CA GLU A 55 -7.67 -1.38 6.09
C GLU A 55 -8.79 -1.84 5.19
N ARG A 56 -9.55 -0.88 4.66
CA ARG A 56 -10.64 -1.12 3.71
C ARG A 56 -10.42 -0.31 2.45
N LEU A 57 -10.57 -0.94 1.30
CA LEU A 57 -10.43 -0.31 0.00
C LEU A 57 -11.68 -0.58 -0.82
N ASN A 58 -12.30 0.48 -1.34
CA ASN A 58 -13.45 0.40 -2.23
C ASN A 58 -13.04 0.83 -3.64
N GLY A 59 -13.68 0.24 -4.64
CA GLY A 59 -13.45 0.59 -6.03
C GLY A 59 -14.32 -0.26 -6.96
N ALA A 60 -14.37 0.10 -8.23
CA ALA A 60 -15.13 -0.65 -9.23
C ALA A 60 -14.57 -2.05 -9.47
N PHE A 61 -13.24 -2.21 -9.34
CA PHE A 61 -12.56 -3.50 -9.34
C PHE A 61 -11.44 -3.48 -8.31
N ILE A 62 -11.30 -4.55 -7.54
CA ILE A 62 -10.23 -4.70 -6.55
C ILE A 62 -9.38 -5.92 -6.91
N GLY A 63 -8.09 -5.70 -7.05
CA GLY A 63 -7.09 -6.76 -7.16
C GLY A 63 -6.29 -6.88 -5.87
N SER A 64 -5.67 -8.02 -5.68
CA SER A 64 -4.86 -8.30 -4.50
C SER A 64 -3.61 -9.09 -4.85
N TYR A 65 -2.63 -9.01 -3.96
CA TYR A 65 -1.40 -9.78 -4.07
C TYR A 65 -0.84 -10.03 -2.69
N ILE A 66 -0.42 -11.27 -2.46
CA ILE A 66 0.30 -11.65 -1.24
C ILE A 66 1.69 -12.11 -1.68
N HIS A 67 2.72 -11.42 -1.17
CA HIS A 67 4.10 -11.72 -1.52
C HIS A 67 4.56 -13.05 -0.90
N ALA A 68 5.50 -13.71 -1.56
CA ALA A 68 6.09 -14.96 -1.09
C ALA A 68 6.53 -14.85 0.38
N GLY A 69 6.19 -15.84 1.20
CA GLY A 69 6.43 -15.84 2.64
C GLY A 69 5.34 -15.17 3.46
N ASN A 70 4.26 -14.70 2.84
CA ASN A 70 3.08 -14.10 3.50
C ASN A 70 3.39 -12.93 4.43
N LYS A 71 4.42 -12.14 4.09
CA LYS A 71 4.87 -11.01 4.90
C LYS A 71 4.39 -9.65 4.38
N ILE A 72 3.94 -9.60 3.13
CA ILE A 72 3.44 -8.38 2.49
C ILE A 72 2.16 -8.72 1.76
N ALA A 73 1.13 -7.93 1.97
CA ALA A 73 -0.14 -8.03 1.26
C ALA A 73 -0.51 -6.65 0.71
N THR A 74 -1.04 -6.63 -0.51
CA THR A 74 -1.49 -5.40 -1.15
C THR A 74 -2.86 -5.56 -1.77
N LEU A 75 -3.60 -4.46 -1.81
CA LEU A 75 -4.85 -4.29 -2.53
C LEU A 75 -4.71 -3.11 -3.48
N VAL A 76 -5.29 -3.22 -4.66
CA VAL A 76 -5.35 -2.14 -5.64
C VAL A 76 -6.76 -2.00 -6.16
N ALA A 77 -7.27 -0.77 -6.20
CA ALA A 77 -8.57 -0.44 -6.76
C ALA A 77 -8.40 0.20 -8.14
N LEU A 78 -9.19 -0.26 -9.09
CA LEU A 78 -9.29 0.31 -10.44
C LEU A 78 -10.64 1.01 -10.60
N SER A 79 -10.68 2.01 -11.48
CA SER A 79 -11.86 2.85 -11.74
C SER A 79 -12.98 2.14 -12.49
N ALA A 80 -12.71 0.99 -13.12
CA ALA A 80 -13.70 0.22 -13.86
C ALA A 80 -13.34 -1.27 -13.87
N ASN A 81 -14.38 -2.09 -13.99
CA ASN A 81 -14.23 -3.53 -14.20
C ASN A 81 -14.36 -3.82 -15.70
N VAL A 82 -13.22 -3.77 -16.38
CA VAL A 82 -13.10 -4.06 -17.81
C VAL A 82 -12.41 -5.39 -18.04
N GLU A 83 -12.54 -5.97 -19.23
CA GLU A 83 -11.84 -7.19 -19.57
C GLU A 83 -10.33 -6.99 -19.43
N GLY A 84 -9.65 -7.90 -18.71
CA GLY A 84 -8.22 -7.79 -18.39
C GLY A 84 -7.91 -7.02 -17.12
N ALA A 85 -8.92 -6.46 -16.44
CA ALA A 85 -8.72 -5.70 -15.19
C ALA A 85 -8.08 -6.55 -14.09
N ASP A 86 -8.38 -7.83 -14.03
CA ASP A 86 -7.82 -8.76 -13.05
C ASP A 86 -6.29 -8.87 -13.17
N GLU A 87 -5.77 -9.00 -14.38
CA GLU A 87 -4.32 -9.04 -14.63
C GLU A 87 -3.65 -7.71 -14.30
N VAL A 88 -4.25 -6.60 -14.75
CA VAL A 88 -3.71 -5.25 -14.49
C VAL A 88 -3.69 -4.97 -12.99
N ALA A 89 -4.78 -5.23 -12.27
CA ALA A 89 -4.86 -5.02 -10.83
C ALA A 89 -3.84 -5.87 -10.07
N LYS A 90 -3.64 -7.13 -10.48
CA LYS A 90 -2.62 -8.01 -9.90
C LYS A 90 -1.21 -7.48 -10.12
N ASN A 91 -0.90 -7.06 -11.33
CA ASN A 91 0.43 -6.53 -11.66
C ASN A 91 0.72 -5.23 -10.92
N VAL A 92 -0.27 -4.34 -10.77
CA VAL A 92 -0.11 -3.12 -9.98
C VAL A 92 -0.01 -3.43 -8.48
N SER A 93 -0.72 -4.45 -8.00
CA SER A 93 -0.58 -4.93 -6.62
C SER A 93 0.84 -5.47 -6.35
N MET A 94 1.41 -6.18 -7.30
CA MET A 94 2.81 -6.65 -7.24
C MET A 94 3.79 -5.48 -7.20
N GLN A 95 3.56 -4.44 -8.02
CA GLN A 95 4.32 -3.20 -8.00
C GLN A 95 4.30 -2.55 -6.62
N ALA A 96 3.12 -2.39 -6.04
CA ALA A 96 2.96 -1.79 -4.71
C ALA A 96 3.68 -2.62 -3.63
N ALA A 97 3.61 -3.93 -3.71
CA ALA A 97 4.30 -4.82 -2.77
C ALA A 97 5.83 -4.64 -2.86
N ALA A 98 6.37 -4.66 -4.09
CA ALA A 98 7.81 -4.62 -4.32
C ALA A 98 8.42 -3.25 -4.06
N MET A 99 7.75 -2.17 -4.46
CA MET A 99 8.31 -0.83 -4.47
C MET A 99 7.88 0.04 -3.29
N ALA A 100 6.96 -0.43 -2.46
CA ALA A 100 6.50 0.24 -1.25
C ALA A 100 6.23 1.75 -1.43
N PRO A 101 5.39 2.16 -2.38
CA PRO A 101 5.08 3.57 -2.54
C PRO A 101 4.43 4.14 -1.28
N ILE A 102 4.70 5.40 -0.97
CA ILE A 102 4.15 6.06 0.23
C ILE A 102 2.76 6.66 -0.02
N ALA A 103 2.38 6.84 -1.29
CA ALA A 103 1.10 7.41 -1.69
C ALA A 103 0.74 6.93 -3.09
N LEU A 104 -0.53 7.10 -3.47
CA LEU A 104 -1.01 6.79 -4.82
C LEU A 104 -0.39 7.73 -5.86
N ASN A 105 -0.41 9.04 -5.56
CA ASN A 105 0.08 10.11 -6.41
C ASN A 105 0.60 11.26 -5.53
N GLU A 106 1.02 12.35 -6.17
CA GLU A 106 1.56 13.53 -5.47
C GLU A 106 0.59 14.11 -4.45
N ALA A 107 -0.70 14.15 -4.79
CA ALA A 107 -1.73 14.70 -3.90
C ALA A 107 -1.88 13.90 -2.59
N GLY A 108 -1.49 12.63 -2.59
CA GLY A 108 -1.52 11.77 -1.40
C GLY A 108 -0.31 11.91 -0.48
N VAL A 109 0.72 12.65 -0.88
CA VAL A 109 1.90 12.90 -0.03
C VAL A 109 1.60 14.07 0.88
N ASP A 110 1.78 13.90 2.20
CA ASP A 110 1.46 14.96 3.15
C ASP A 110 2.44 16.12 3.08
N ALA A 111 1.98 17.30 3.52
CA ALA A 111 2.76 18.55 3.45
C ALA A 111 4.03 18.49 4.30
N ASP A 112 4.01 17.81 5.42
CA ASP A 112 5.17 17.67 6.31
C ASP A 112 6.27 16.81 5.64
N THR A 113 5.89 15.74 4.96
CA THR A 113 6.82 14.91 4.20
C THR A 113 7.45 15.71 3.07
N ILE A 114 6.66 16.48 2.32
CA ILE A 114 7.17 17.34 1.25
C ILE A 114 8.15 18.37 1.77
N ALA A 115 7.79 19.06 2.86
CA ALA A 115 8.65 20.06 3.48
C ALA A 115 9.98 19.45 3.96
N LYS A 116 9.92 18.27 4.56
CA LYS A 116 11.10 17.55 5.04
C LYS A 116 12.03 17.15 3.89
N GLU A 117 11.48 16.65 2.80
CA GLU A 117 12.26 16.29 1.61
C GLU A 117 12.93 17.50 0.96
N ILE A 118 12.24 18.64 0.90
CA ILE A 118 12.81 19.89 0.41
C ILE A 118 13.99 20.33 1.29
N GLU A 119 13.85 20.29 2.61
CA GLU A 119 14.94 20.67 3.52
C GLU A 119 16.13 19.73 3.43
N ILE A 120 15.90 18.42 3.34
CA ILE A 120 16.97 17.43 3.14
C ILE A 120 17.72 17.73 1.84
N ALA A 121 17.00 17.98 0.74
CA ALA A 121 17.60 18.30 -0.55
C ALA A 121 18.45 19.56 -0.48
N LYS A 122 17.94 20.63 0.16
CA LYS A 122 18.68 21.89 0.32
C LYS A 122 19.94 21.72 1.17
N ASP A 123 19.85 20.97 2.27
CA ASP A 123 20.99 20.71 3.14
C ASP A 123 22.10 19.95 2.42
N LEU A 124 21.76 18.94 1.62
CA LEU A 124 22.72 18.22 0.81
C LEU A 124 23.40 19.13 -0.22
N LEU A 125 22.64 20.01 -0.86
CA LEU A 125 23.18 20.97 -1.83
C LEU A 125 24.10 21.99 -1.17
N ARG A 126 23.79 22.46 0.03
CA ARG A 126 24.68 23.34 0.81
C ARG A 126 26.00 22.65 1.15
N GLN A 127 25.95 21.39 1.52
CA GLN A 127 27.15 20.59 1.78
C GLN A 127 28.01 20.39 0.54
N GLU A 128 27.38 20.37 -0.65
CA GLU A 128 28.07 20.32 -1.93
C GLU A 128 28.63 21.68 -2.36
N GLY A 129 28.37 22.74 -1.60
CA GLY A 129 28.85 24.10 -1.90
C GLY A 129 28.01 24.85 -2.91
N LYS A 130 26.77 24.46 -3.16
CA LYS A 130 25.89 25.14 -4.09
C LYS A 130 25.42 26.50 -3.53
N PRO A 131 25.35 27.56 -4.35
CA PRO A 131 24.85 28.87 -3.90
C PRO A 131 23.39 28.84 -3.49
N GLU A 132 23.02 29.59 -2.43
CA GLU A 132 21.63 29.70 -1.96
C GLU A 132 20.65 30.12 -3.06
N ALA A 133 21.07 30.96 -4.00
CA ALA A 133 20.21 31.46 -5.08
C ALA A 133 19.64 30.38 -6.00
N ILE A 134 20.30 29.22 -6.10
CA ILE A 134 19.87 28.12 -6.99
C ILE A 134 19.26 26.94 -6.24
N LEU A 135 19.26 26.96 -4.92
CA LEU A 135 18.81 25.81 -4.10
C LEU A 135 17.34 25.47 -4.36
N ASP A 136 16.47 26.48 -4.46
CA ASP A 136 15.04 26.24 -4.66
C ASP A 136 14.74 25.52 -5.98
N ASN A 137 15.40 25.94 -7.07
CA ASN A 137 15.19 25.31 -8.37
C ASN A 137 15.71 23.88 -8.41
N ILE A 138 16.87 23.62 -7.83
CA ILE A 138 17.44 22.26 -7.78
C ILE A 138 16.61 21.38 -6.85
N ALA A 139 16.16 21.91 -5.70
CA ALA A 139 15.30 21.19 -4.76
C ALA A 139 13.97 20.78 -5.40
N LYS A 140 13.37 21.64 -6.24
CA LYS A 140 12.15 21.31 -7.00
C LYS A 140 12.37 20.12 -7.93
N GLY A 141 13.53 20.04 -8.61
CA GLY A 141 13.87 18.91 -9.47
C GLY A 141 14.03 17.62 -8.65
N LYS A 142 14.67 17.70 -7.49
CA LYS A 142 14.82 16.55 -6.58
C LYS A 142 13.48 16.12 -6.02
N LEU A 143 12.57 17.06 -5.72
CA LEU A 143 11.22 16.77 -5.26
C LEU A 143 10.40 16.04 -6.34
N ALA A 144 10.50 16.48 -7.60
CA ALA A 144 9.85 15.80 -8.72
C ALA A 144 10.33 14.35 -8.84
N ARG A 145 11.63 14.11 -8.66
CA ARG A 145 12.19 12.76 -8.63
C ARG A 145 11.67 11.94 -7.44
N PHE A 146 11.57 12.58 -6.28
CA PHE A 146 10.99 11.95 -5.09
C PHE A 146 9.55 11.48 -5.34
N PHE A 147 8.71 12.32 -5.94
CA PHE A 147 7.34 11.93 -6.29
C PHE A 147 7.33 10.78 -7.29
N LYS A 148 8.17 10.83 -8.30
CA LYS A 148 8.27 9.75 -9.30
C LYS A 148 8.64 8.42 -8.66
N ASP A 149 9.60 8.42 -7.74
CA ASP A 149 10.10 7.19 -7.13
C ASP A 149 9.18 6.65 -6.04
N ASN A 150 8.37 7.50 -5.40
CA ASN A 150 7.63 7.15 -4.19
C ASN A 150 6.11 7.18 -4.30
N THR A 151 5.55 7.52 -5.45
CA THR A 151 4.10 7.46 -5.67
C THR A 151 3.76 6.40 -6.71
N LEU A 152 2.78 5.55 -6.38
CA LEU A 152 2.51 4.32 -7.14
C LEU A 152 2.31 4.56 -8.64
N VAL A 153 1.45 5.52 -9.01
CA VAL A 153 1.09 5.73 -10.42
C VAL A 153 2.22 6.34 -11.23
N ASN A 154 3.17 7.01 -10.59
CA ASN A 154 4.29 7.69 -11.23
C ASN A 154 5.58 6.85 -11.29
N GLN A 155 5.64 5.76 -10.53
CA GLN A 155 6.80 4.87 -10.57
C GLN A 155 6.96 4.25 -11.95
N ASP A 156 8.21 3.97 -12.34
CA ASP A 156 8.48 3.12 -13.48
C ASP A 156 7.89 1.72 -13.23
N TYR A 157 7.16 1.20 -14.20
CA TYR A 157 6.57 -0.13 -14.07
C TYR A 157 7.67 -1.20 -14.06
N ILE A 158 7.68 -2.05 -13.03
CA ILE A 158 8.77 -3.02 -12.83
C ILE A 158 8.91 -4.05 -13.96
N LYS A 159 7.81 -4.37 -14.67
CA LYS A 159 7.84 -5.31 -15.79
C LYS A 159 8.17 -4.66 -17.14
N ASP A 160 8.08 -3.33 -17.23
CA ASP A 160 8.45 -2.56 -18.41
C ASP A 160 8.74 -1.11 -18.01
N ASN A 161 10.00 -0.80 -17.76
CA ASN A 161 10.43 0.50 -17.24
C ASN A 161 10.32 1.65 -18.25
N LYS A 162 9.89 1.37 -19.47
CA LYS A 162 9.58 2.42 -20.47
C LYS A 162 8.22 3.07 -20.19
N LEU A 163 7.39 2.41 -19.37
CA LEU A 163 6.07 2.89 -18.97
C LEU A 163 6.08 3.26 -17.49
N SER A 164 5.33 4.29 -17.13
CA SER A 164 4.91 4.47 -15.75
C SER A 164 3.80 3.46 -15.42
N VAL A 165 3.52 3.25 -14.14
CA VAL A 165 2.39 2.42 -13.73
C VAL A 165 1.09 2.97 -14.32
N ALA A 166 0.88 4.29 -14.30
CA ALA A 166 -0.30 4.92 -14.91
C ALA A 166 -0.42 4.60 -16.41
N ASP A 167 0.68 4.68 -17.16
CA ASP A 167 0.68 4.37 -18.59
C ASP A 167 0.45 2.89 -18.87
N TYR A 168 1.00 2.01 -18.04
CA TYR A 168 0.70 0.59 -18.11
C TYR A 168 -0.80 0.31 -17.95
N VAL A 169 -1.43 0.92 -16.97
CA VAL A 169 -2.88 0.78 -16.71
C VAL A 169 -3.69 1.30 -17.90
N LYS A 170 -3.31 2.46 -18.44
CA LYS A 170 -3.95 3.05 -19.63
C LYS A 170 -3.76 2.22 -20.89
N SER A 171 -2.72 1.37 -20.96
CA SER A 171 -2.50 0.51 -22.11
C SER A 171 -3.62 -0.54 -22.27
N LEU A 172 -4.32 -0.90 -21.20
CA LEU A 172 -5.50 -1.76 -21.27
C LEU A 172 -6.73 -0.98 -21.76
N ASP A 173 -6.97 0.18 -21.17
CA ASP A 173 -8.09 1.06 -21.49
C ASP A 173 -7.67 2.50 -21.17
N LYS A 174 -7.81 3.41 -22.15
CA LYS A 174 -7.34 4.81 -22.03
C LYS A 174 -7.97 5.58 -20.87
N ASN A 175 -9.14 5.15 -20.38
CA ASN A 175 -9.86 5.80 -19.30
C ASN A 175 -9.63 5.12 -17.96
N LEU A 176 -8.91 4.00 -17.93
CA LEU A 176 -8.67 3.24 -16.71
C LEU A 176 -7.61 3.93 -15.85
N ILE A 177 -7.92 4.09 -14.57
CA ILE A 177 -6.99 4.62 -13.59
C ILE A 177 -6.98 3.76 -12.33
N VAL A 178 -5.88 3.83 -11.60
CA VAL A 178 -5.78 3.32 -10.23
C VAL A 178 -6.40 4.36 -9.30
N THR A 179 -7.41 3.98 -8.53
CA THR A 179 -8.12 4.89 -7.63
C THR A 179 -7.65 4.80 -6.19
N GLY A 180 -6.93 3.76 -5.83
CA GLY A 180 -6.39 3.59 -4.49
C GLY A 180 -5.59 2.32 -4.35
N PHE A 181 -4.83 2.24 -3.27
CA PHE A 181 -4.14 1.01 -2.89
C PHE A 181 -3.97 0.96 -1.37
N LYS A 182 -3.76 -0.25 -0.86
CA LYS A 182 -3.35 -0.49 0.54
C LYS A 182 -2.20 -1.48 0.54
N ARG A 183 -1.25 -1.27 1.43
CA ARG A 183 -0.12 -2.16 1.63
C ARG A 183 0.07 -2.42 3.11
N ALA A 184 0.12 -3.70 3.48
CA ALA A 184 0.46 -4.13 4.83
C ALA A 184 1.69 -5.02 4.77
N ALA A 185 2.66 -4.77 5.63
CA ALA A 185 3.89 -5.54 5.72
C ALA A 185 4.18 -5.89 7.18
N LEU A 186 4.64 -7.11 7.40
CA LEU A 186 5.19 -7.50 8.69
C LEU A 186 6.59 -6.88 8.82
N GLU A 187 6.77 -6.02 9.80
CA GLU A 187 8.09 -5.52 10.16
C GLU A 187 8.78 -6.55 11.04
N ILE A 188 9.90 -7.08 10.54
CA ILE A 188 10.70 -8.04 11.29
C ILE A 188 11.92 -7.31 11.83
N GLY A 189 12.09 -7.36 13.17
CA GLY A 189 13.35 -6.97 13.80
C GLY A 189 13.53 -5.49 14.10
N ARG A 190 12.51 -4.82 14.65
CA ARG A 190 12.67 -3.58 15.41
C ARG A 190 12.21 -3.74 16.83
#